data_c289b06a1f123269cc6791ac881e88f3
#
_entry.id   c289b06a1f123269cc6791ac881e88f3
#
_cell.length_a   1.000
_cell.length_b   1.000
_cell.length_c   1.000
_cell.angle_alpha   90.00
_cell.angle_beta   90.00
_cell.angle_gamma   90.00
#
_symmetry.space_group_name_H-M   'P 1'
#
loop_
_entity.id
_entity.type
_entity.pdbx_description
1 polymer ?
#
loop_
_entity_poly.entity_id
_entity_poly.type
_entity_poly.pdbx_seq_one_letter_code
_entity_poly.pdbx_strand_id
1 'polypeptide(L)'
;MRRRRPPWAAHGPSFWKARIAMFSVGMIGAGIIGASHLAAVAGHPDTRLAAVADIAPGRAQQAAAPYGAHAYESYEEMLEREKLELVIINLPHGLHEACVLACAEKGIHILLEKPMSVSYASCLRMNEACEKNGVLLQVGHVQRYIPQNRAARALIESGKLGALAMISDLRTNNYFQPGRPRWFLEKAMAGGGISINYAAHSLDKICYLTQSDIAWATGSCTYLQPGTDVDGSAQMLLRTSSGISASISLCGYSVVPIDETMLFFANGSLRLHTGS
;
A
#
# COMPACT_ATOMS: atom_id res chain seq x y z
N MET A 1 -17.73 21.65 -2.22
CA MET A 1 -16.44 22.08 -1.67
C MET A 1 -15.37 21.98 -2.75
N ARG A 2 -14.73 23.06 -3.14
CA ARG A 2 -13.63 23.03 -4.12
C ARG A 2 -12.43 22.38 -3.45
N ARG A 3 -11.98 21.19 -3.96
CA ARG A 3 -10.73 20.56 -3.51
C ARG A 3 -9.60 21.56 -3.71
N ARG A 4 -8.91 21.95 -2.63
CA ARG A 4 -7.67 22.73 -2.74
C ARG A 4 -6.66 21.87 -3.50
N ARG A 5 -6.02 22.43 -4.53
CA ARG A 5 -4.92 21.74 -5.21
C ARG A 5 -3.83 21.46 -4.18
N PRO A 6 -3.27 20.23 -4.13
CA PRO A 6 -2.20 19.92 -3.20
C PRO A 6 -0.98 20.81 -3.48
N PRO A 7 -0.19 21.19 -2.46
CA PRO A 7 0.92 22.13 -2.58
C PRO A 7 1.96 21.74 -3.65
N TRP A 8 2.13 20.44 -3.92
CA TRP A 8 3.03 19.95 -4.96
C TRP A 8 2.55 20.20 -6.40
N ALA A 9 1.27 20.47 -6.63
CA ALA A 9 0.73 20.79 -7.96
C ALA A 9 1.17 22.17 -8.49
N ALA A 10 1.81 22.99 -7.64
CA ALA A 10 2.41 24.26 -8.02
C ALA A 10 3.82 24.11 -8.66
N HIS A 11 4.44 22.93 -8.52
CA HIS A 11 5.77 22.66 -9.08
C HIS A 11 5.61 21.90 -10.39
N GLY A 12 5.77 22.58 -11.52
CA GLY A 12 5.70 21.99 -12.85
C GLY A 12 6.85 20.98 -13.12
N PRO A 13 6.80 20.24 -14.26
CA PRO A 13 7.79 19.22 -14.61
C PRO A 13 9.25 19.70 -14.62
N SER A 14 9.49 21.00 -14.70
CA SER A 14 10.83 21.59 -14.67
C SER A 14 11.53 21.52 -13.31
N PHE A 15 10.77 21.39 -12.21
CA PHE A 15 11.34 21.27 -10.86
C PHE A 15 12.15 19.98 -10.68
N TRP A 16 11.75 18.90 -11.36
CA TRP A 16 12.38 17.58 -11.27
C TRP A 16 13.60 17.42 -12.19
N LYS A 17 13.74 18.26 -13.24
CA LYS A 17 14.84 18.16 -14.21
C LYS A 17 16.16 18.83 -13.74
N ALA A 18 16.16 19.60 -12.67
CA ALA A 18 17.33 20.33 -12.19
C ALA A 18 18.19 19.56 -11.16
N ARG A 19 17.82 18.34 -10.75
CA ARG A 19 18.54 17.59 -9.72
C ARG A 19 19.41 16.50 -10.33
N ILE A 20 20.73 16.74 -10.36
CA ILE A 20 21.77 15.79 -10.77
C ILE A 20 22.10 14.79 -9.63
N ALA A 21 21.57 14.98 -8.42
CA ALA A 21 21.86 14.12 -7.27
C ALA A 21 20.79 13.01 -7.10
N MET A 22 21.23 11.76 -6.96
CA MET A 22 20.37 10.62 -6.61
C MET A 22 19.75 10.82 -5.23
N PHE A 23 18.47 10.50 -5.10
CA PHE A 23 17.77 10.49 -3.80
C PHE A 23 18.43 9.50 -2.84
N SER A 24 18.77 9.97 -1.65
CA SER A 24 19.28 9.12 -0.57
C SER A 24 18.11 8.44 0.13
N VAL A 25 18.01 7.11 -0.02
CA VAL A 25 16.87 6.31 0.45
C VAL A 25 17.25 5.47 1.66
N GLY A 26 16.45 5.56 2.74
CA GLY A 26 16.47 4.64 3.87
C GLY A 26 15.37 3.57 3.74
N MET A 27 15.66 2.36 4.19
CA MET A 27 14.69 1.28 4.27
C MET A 27 14.45 0.89 5.73
N ILE A 28 13.19 0.88 6.16
CA ILE A 28 12.80 0.44 7.51
C ILE A 28 11.95 -0.82 7.38
N GLY A 29 12.48 -1.94 7.90
CA GLY A 29 11.92 -3.28 7.74
C GLY A 29 12.45 -3.99 6.50
N ALA A 30 13.33 -4.97 6.71
CA ALA A 30 13.97 -5.78 5.68
C ALA A 30 13.35 -7.19 5.57
N GLY A 31 12.05 -7.31 5.84
CA GLY A 31 11.28 -8.55 5.67
C GLY A 31 11.03 -8.91 4.21
N ILE A 32 10.07 -9.82 3.97
CA ILE A 32 9.75 -10.34 2.62
C ILE A 32 9.48 -9.21 1.61
N ILE A 33 8.61 -8.26 1.96
CA ILE A 33 8.28 -7.16 1.05
C ILE A 33 9.43 -6.16 0.93
N GLY A 34 10.24 -5.98 2.00
CA GLY A 34 11.44 -5.15 1.99
C GLY A 34 12.43 -5.57 0.92
N ALA A 35 12.61 -6.88 0.67
CA ALA A 35 13.50 -7.37 -0.39
C ALA A 35 13.08 -6.87 -1.79
N SER A 36 11.77 -6.82 -2.07
CA SER A 36 11.26 -6.29 -3.34
C SER A 36 11.54 -4.79 -3.48
N HIS A 37 11.37 -4.02 -2.39
CA HIS A 37 11.66 -2.59 -2.39
C HIS A 37 13.16 -2.32 -2.51
N LEU A 38 14.02 -3.10 -1.87
CA LEU A 38 15.48 -2.99 -2.01
C LEU A 38 15.91 -3.15 -3.47
N ALA A 39 15.39 -4.18 -4.15
CA ALA A 39 15.68 -4.38 -5.57
C ALA A 39 15.18 -3.22 -6.43
N ALA A 40 13.99 -2.67 -6.13
CA ALA A 40 13.43 -1.53 -6.85
C ALA A 40 14.27 -0.25 -6.68
N VAL A 41 14.70 0.04 -5.45
CA VAL A 41 15.58 1.20 -5.14
C VAL A 41 16.91 1.06 -5.85
N ALA A 42 17.53 -0.12 -5.80
CA ALA A 42 18.83 -0.36 -6.44
C ALA A 42 18.76 -0.30 -7.97
N GLY A 43 17.61 -0.67 -8.56
CA GLY A 43 17.40 -0.63 -10.01
C GLY A 43 16.96 0.73 -10.56
N HIS A 44 16.65 1.71 -9.71
CA HIS A 44 16.18 3.01 -10.17
C HIS A 44 17.34 4.01 -10.31
N PRO A 45 17.50 4.68 -11.47
CA PRO A 45 18.68 5.53 -11.76
C PRO A 45 18.79 6.76 -10.86
N ASP A 46 17.68 7.25 -10.31
CA ASP A 46 17.64 8.47 -9.51
C ASP A 46 17.65 8.18 -7.99
N THR A 47 17.89 6.94 -7.56
CA THR A 47 17.91 6.56 -6.14
C THR A 47 19.18 5.82 -5.74
N ARG A 48 19.62 6.03 -4.51
CA ARG A 48 20.72 5.31 -3.86
C ARG A 48 20.24 4.82 -2.51
N LEU A 49 20.34 3.51 -2.26
CA LEU A 49 20.11 2.96 -0.94
C LEU A 49 21.26 3.41 -0.01
N ALA A 50 20.93 4.21 0.98
CA ALA A 50 21.91 4.72 1.94
C ALA A 50 21.98 3.84 3.20
N ALA A 51 20.83 3.39 3.70
CA ALA A 51 20.74 2.65 4.93
C ALA A 51 19.55 1.70 4.97
N VAL A 52 19.67 0.65 5.79
CA VAL A 52 18.62 -0.32 6.11
C VAL A 52 18.52 -0.45 7.61
N ALA A 53 17.32 -0.41 8.18
CA ALA A 53 17.06 -0.69 9.59
C ALA A 53 16.10 -1.87 9.74
N ASP A 54 16.44 -2.82 10.61
CA ASP A 54 15.57 -3.94 11.02
C ASP A 54 15.95 -4.42 12.41
N ILE A 55 14.97 -4.62 13.29
CA ILE A 55 15.18 -5.05 14.68
C ILE A 55 15.66 -6.51 14.83
N ALA A 56 15.48 -7.34 13.80
CA ALA A 56 15.94 -8.72 13.85
C ALA A 56 17.46 -8.78 13.67
N PRO A 57 18.19 -9.40 14.62
CA PRO A 57 19.65 -9.43 14.59
C PRO A 57 20.21 -9.90 13.25
N GLY A 58 21.14 -9.15 12.68
CA GLY A 58 21.82 -9.44 11.44
C GLY A 58 20.99 -9.26 10.15
N ARG A 59 19.67 -9.03 10.23
CA ARG A 59 18.82 -8.90 9.03
C ARG A 59 19.13 -7.63 8.26
N ALA A 60 19.32 -6.50 8.95
CA ALA A 60 19.71 -5.25 8.33
C ALA A 60 21.06 -5.37 7.60
N GLN A 61 22.05 -6.01 8.22
CA GLN A 61 23.36 -6.28 7.60
C GLN A 61 23.24 -7.09 6.32
N GLN A 62 22.50 -8.20 6.38
CA GLN A 62 22.32 -9.08 5.21
C GLN A 62 21.63 -8.34 4.05
N ALA A 63 20.64 -7.50 4.38
CA ALA A 63 19.89 -6.73 3.39
C ALA A 63 20.70 -5.57 2.79
N ALA A 64 21.53 -4.88 3.59
CA ALA A 64 22.31 -3.72 3.18
C ALA A 64 23.60 -4.09 2.40
N ALA A 65 24.23 -5.19 2.76
CA ALA A 65 25.54 -5.58 2.26
C ALA A 65 25.66 -5.63 0.71
N PRO A 66 24.69 -6.18 -0.05
CA PRO A 66 24.78 -6.22 -1.51
C PRO A 66 24.82 -4.84 -2.17
N TYR A 67 24.36 -3.81 -1.45
CA TYR A 67 24.21 -2.45 -1.97
C TYR A 67 25.24 -1.46 -1.38
N GLY A 68 26.12 -1.92 -0.50
CA GLY A 68 27.08 -1.06 0.22
C GLY A 68 26.41 -0.03 1.13
N ALA A 69 25.19 -0.30 1.59
CA ALA A 69 24.42 0.55 2.47
C ALA A 69 24.77 0.32 3.96
N HIS A 70 24.53 1.30 4.80
CA HIS A 70 24.70 1.16 6.24
C HIS A 70 23.56 0.32 6.85
N ALA A 71 23.85 -0.40 7.93
CA ALA A 71 22.89 -1.26 8.62
C ALA A 71 22.69 -0.83 10.06
N TYR A 72 21.43 -0.81 10.50
CA TYR A 72 21.01 -0.39 11.83
C TYR A 72 20.02 -1.39 12.42
N GLU A 73 20.07 -1.60 13.74
CA GLU A 73 19.06 -2.39 14.46
C GLU A 73 17.89 -1.53 14.97
N SER A 74 18.04 -0.18 14.95
CA SER A 74 17.01 0.79 15.27
C SER A 74 16.83 1.77 14.10
N TYR A 75 15.57 2.03 13.70
CA TYR A 75 15.31 3.06 12.71
C TYR A 75 15.51 4.47 13.28
N GLU A 76 15.32 4.66 14.57
CA GLU A 76 15.59 5.93 15.25
C GLU A 76 17.08 6.29 15.11
N GLU A 77 17.97 5.34 15.38
CA GLU A 77 19.40 5.52 15.20
C GLU A 77 19.75 5.84 13.73
N MET A 78 19.15 5.11 12.79
CA MET A 78 19.32 5.39 11.35
C MET A 78 18.89 6.82 11.00
N LEU A 79 17.72 7.27 11.47
CA LEU A 79 17.21 8.60 11.23
C LEU A 79 18.05 9.72 11.87
N GLU A 80 18.80 9.43 12.94
CA GLU A 80 19.73 10.38 13.57
C GLU A 80 21.06 10.49 12.82
N ARG A 81 21.56 9.38 12.28
CA ARG A 81 22.90 9.31 11.70
C ARG A 81 22.95 9.56 10.20
N GLU A 82 21.85 9.31 9.49
CA GLU A 82 21.82 9.37 8.05
C GLU A 82 21.13 10.62 7.52
N LYS A 83 21.65 11.14 6.40
CA LYS A 83 21.00 12.23 5.66
C LYS A 83 20.12 11.59 4.58
N LEU A 84 18.87 11.34 4.93
CA LEU A 84 17.88 10.70 4.07
C LEU A 84 16.92 11.73 3.48
N GLU A 85 16.52 11.53 2.24
CA GLU A 85 15.50 12.33 1.55
C GLU A 85 14.19 11.58 1.44
N LEU A 86 14.26 10.24 1.39
CA LEU A 86 13.13 9.34 1.30
C LEU A 86 13.35 8.14 2.23
N VAL A 87 12.30 7.71 2.90
CA VAL A 87 12.28 6.46 3.65
C VAL A 87 11.15 5.58 3.12
N ILE A 88 11.44 4.28 2.95
CA ILE A 88 10.44 3.26 2.65
C ILE A 88 10.16 2.47 3.93
N ILE A 89 8.90 2.44 4.37
CA ILE A 89 8.49 1.82 5.62
C ILE A 89 7.74 0.52 5.34
N ASN A 90 8.29 -0.62 5.79
CA ASN A 90 7.78 -1.98 5.59
C ASN A 90 7.58 -2.70 6.93
N LEU A 91 7.09 -1.99 7.92
CA LEU A 91 6.85 -2.50 9.27
C LEU A 91 5.50 -3.23 9.39
N PRO A 92 5.25 -3.97 10.47
CA PRO A 92 3.90 -4.34 10.87
C PRO A 92 2.98 -3.13 11.00
N HIS A 93 1.71 -3.26 10.59
CA HIS A 93 0.78 -2.15 10.40
C HIS A 93 0.59 -1.27 11.64
N GLY A 94 0.59 -1.86 12.85
CA GLY A 94 0.46 -1.14 14.12
C GLY A 94 1.65 -0.24 14.45
N LEU A 95 2.80 -0.42 13.77
CA LEU A 95 4.01 0.37 13.97
C LEU A 95 4.16 1.51 12.96
N HIS A 96 3.30 1.58 11.95
CA HIS A 96 3.39 2.58 10.88
C HIS A 96 3.32 4.01 11.43
N GLU A 97 2.36 4.29 12.32
CA GLU A 97 2.15 5.66 12.82
C GLU A 97 3.39 6.23 13.49
N ALA A 98 3.95 5.53 14.48
CA ALA A 98 5.14 6.02 15.20
C ALA A 98 6.30 6.30 14.25
N CYS A 99 6.54 5.41 13.30
CA CYS A 99 7.61 5.54 12.33
C CYS A 99 7.38 6.70 11.35
N VAL A 100 6.14 6.88 10.86
CA VAL A 100 5.77 8.00 9.97
C VAL A 100 5.93 9.34 10.68
N LEU A 101 5.48 9.46 11.94
CA LEU A 101 5.64 10.68 12.72
C LEU A 101 7.11 11.04 12.89
N ALA A 102 7.97 10.08 13.25
CA ALA A 102 9.41 10.30 13.40
C ALA A 102 10.08 10.76 12.09
N CYS A 103 9.73 10.17 10.95
CA CYS A 103 10.23 10.58 9.64
C CYS A 103 9.73 11.99 9.25
N ALA A 104 8.45 12.28 9.51
CA ALA A 104 7.86 13.57 9.19
C ALA A 104 8.49 14.72 9.99
N GLU A 105 8.76 14.53 11.28
CA GLU A 105 9.45 15.51 12.13
C GLU A 105 10.86 15.86 11.62
N LYS A 106 11.52 14.92 10.94
CA LYS A 106 12.84 15.14 10.30
C LYS A 106 12.75 15.69 8.87
N GLY A 107 11.55 15.94 8.35
CA GLY A 107 11.35 16.45 6.99
C GLY A 107 11.64 15.43 5.89
N ILE A 108 11.61 14.13 6.19
CA ILE A 108 11.93 13.04 5.26
C ILE A 108 10.66 12.58 4.55
N HIS A 109 10.67 12.48 3.21
CA HIS A 109 9.56 11.95 2.44
C HIS A 109 9.36 10.45 2.68
N ILE A 110 8.14 9.96 2.52
CA ILE A 110 7.78 8.61 2.97
C ILE A 110 7.03 7.85 1.87
N LEU A 111 7.51 6.65 1.55
CA LEU A 111 6.74 5.60 0.90
C LEU A 111 6.37 4.56 1.97
N LEU A 112 5.09 4.47 2.30
CA LEU A 112 4.57 3.60 3.35
C LEU A 112 3.89 2.37 2.75
N GLU A 113 4.22 1.17 3.23
CA GLU A 113 3.47 -0.02 2.84
C GLU A 113 2.00 0.05 3.29
N LYS A 114 1.16 -0.63 2.51
CA LYS A 114 -0.27 -0.77 2.81
C LYS A 114 -0.53 -1.91 3.84
N PRO A 115 -1.63 -1.85 4.57
CA PRO A 115 -2.55 -0.72 4.72
C PRO A 115 -1.86 0.43 5.44
N MET A 116 -2.34 1.66 5.22
CA MET A 116 -1.72 2.85 5.80
C MET A 116 -1.59 2.74 7.33
N SER A 117 -2.63 2.24 8.01
CA SER A 117 -2.63 2.01 9.45
C SER A 117 -3.72 1.03 9.85
N VAL A 118 -3.78 0.72 11.15
CA VAL A 118 -4.80 -0.12 11.78
C VAL A 118 -6.08 0.63 12.17
N SER A 119 -6.10 1.97 12.06
CA SER A 119 -7.27 2.79 12.38
C SER A 119 -7.31 4.08 11.56
N TYR A 120 -8.53 4.58 11.33
CA TYR A 120 -8.76 5.86 10.65
C TYR A 120 -8.13 7.05 11.39
N ALA A 121 -8.25 7.08 12.71
CA ALA A 121 -7.66 8.15 13.53
C ALA A 121 -6.14 8.22 13.39
N SER A 122 -5.47 7.07 13.33
CA SER A 122 -4.03 6.99 13.06
C SER A 122 -3.68 7.55 11.67
N CYS A 123 -4.46 7.19 10.64
CA CYS A 123 -4.26 7.73 9.29
C CYS A 123 -4.36 9.26 9.26
N LEU A 124 -5.32 9.84 9.99
CA LEU A 124 -5.46 11.30 10.09
C LEU A 124 -4.24 11.94 10.73
N ARG A 125 -3.76 11.43 11.87
CA ARG A 125 -2.58 11.97 12.55
C ARG A 125 -1.32 11.92 11.68
N MET A 126 -1.13 10.83 10.93
CA MET A 126 -0.01 10.72 9.98
C MET A 126 -0.10 11.76 8.86
N ASN A 127 -1.29 11.95 8.27
CA ASN A 127 -1.49 12.97 7.24
C ASN A 127 -1.24 14.38 7.78
N GLU A 128 -1.79 14.72 8.95
CA GLU A 128 -1.59 16.01 9.60
C GLU A 128 -0.11 16.28 9.90
N ALA A 129 0.63 15.28 10.40
CA ALA A 129 2.05 15.42 10.66
C ALA A 129 2.85 15.64 9.37
N CYS A 130 2.56 14.90 8.31
CA CYS A 130 3.23 15.08 7.02
C CYS A 130 2.90 16.43 6.38
N GLU A 131 1.64 16.87 6.42
CA GLU A 131 1.23 18.20 5.92
C GLU A 131 1.92 19.33 6.70
N LYS A 132 1.94 19.24 8.04
CA LYS A 132 2.58 20.23 8.92
C LYS A 132 4.06 20.40 8.63
N ASN A 133 4.77 19.31 8.32
CA ASN A 133 6.21 19.31 8.08
C ASN A 133 6.58 19.42 6.59
N GLY A 134 5.61 19.59 5.67
CA GLY A 134 5.87 19.67 4.23
C GLY A 134 6.40 18.37 3.61
N VAL A 135 6.09 17.22 4.22
CA VAL A 135 6.53 15.88 3.82
C VAL A 135 5.51 15.24 2.89
N LEU A 136 5.97 14.59 1.84
CA LEU A 136 5.14 13.74 1.00
C LEU A 136 5.00 12.36 1.64
N LEU A 137 3.76 11.92 1.83
CA LEU A 137 3.41 10.56 2.25
C LEU A 137 2.68 9.85 1.11
N GLN A 138 3.30 8.81 0.56
CA GLN A 138 2.70 7.95 -0.45
C GLN A 138 2.47 6.56 0.12
N VAL A 139 1.24 6.06 0.04
CA VAL A 139 0.93 4.67 0.39
C VAL A 139 1.17 3.74 -0.80
N GLY A 140 1.78 2.58 -0.57
CA GLY A 140 2.21 1.60 -1.56
C GLY A 140 1.05 0.82 -2.22
N HIS A 141 0.12 1.51 -2.86
CA HIS A 141 -0.99 0.91 -3.60
C HIS A 141 -0.54 0.42 -4.99
N VAL A 142 0.20 -0.69 -5.03
CA VAL A 142 0.82 -1.24 -6.25
C VAL A 142 -0.17 -1.62 -7.35
N GLN A 143 -1.43 -1.90 -7.02
CA GLN A 143 -2.48 -2.25 -7.98
C GLN A 143 -2.68 -1.19 -9.08
N ARG A 144 -2.41 0.08 -8.80
CA ARG A 144 -2.48 1.18 -9.77
C ARG A 144 -1.45 1.09 -10.89
N TYR A 145 -0.36 0.34 -10.68
CA TYR A 145 0.77 0.21 -11.61
C TYR A 145 0.75 -1.10 -12.40
N ILE A 146 -0.13 -2.03 -12.06
CA ILE A 146 -0.30 -3.30 -12.78
C ILE A 146 -0.82 -3.00 -14.20
N PRO A 147 -0.16 -3.53 -15.25
CA PRO A 147 -0.52 -3.22 -16.64
C PRO A 147 -1.97 -3.50 -16.98
N GLN A 148 -2.55 -4.60 -16.48
CA GLN A 148 -3.96 -4.97 -16.68
C GLN A 148 -4.92 -3.90 -16.12
N ASN A 149 -4.64 -3.40 -14.91
CA ASN A 149 -5.46 -2.37 -14.28
C ASN A 149 -5.33 -1.02 -15.01
N ARG A 150 -4.14 -0.69 -15.51
CA ARG A 150 -3.92 0.51 -16.32
C ARG A 150 -4.65 0.43 -17.66
N ALA A 151 -4.59 -0.72 -18.34
CA ALA A 151 -5.31 -0.96 -19.58
C ALA A 151 -6.84 -0.89 -19.38
N ALA A 152 -7.35 -1.50 -18.29
CA ALA A 152 -8.76 -1.42 -17.93
C ALA A 152 -9.22 0.02 -17.70
N ARG A 153 -8.42 0.80 -16.97
CA ARG A 153 -8.71 2.22 -16.76
C ARG A 153 -8.77 3.00 -18.07
N ALA A 154 -7.79 2.84 -18.94
CA ALA A 154 -7.80 3.48 -20.27
C ALA A 154 -9.02 3.08 -21.11
N LEU A 155 -9.46 1.82 -21.01
CA LEU A 155 -10.66 1.35 -21.69
C LEU A 155 -11.94 1.98 -21.13
N ILE A 156 -12.05 2.12 -19.81
CA ILE A 156 -13.16 2.84 -19.15
C ILE A 156 -13.20 4.30 -19.61
N GLU A 157 -12.06 4.99 -19.57
CA GLU A 157 -11.93 6.40 -20.00
C GLU A 157 -12.28 6.61 -21.49
N SER A 158 -12.02 5.60 -22.32
CA SER A 158 -12.35 5.67 -23.75
C SER A 158 -13.85 5.62 -24.05
N GLY A 159 -14.68 5.18 -23.11
CA GLY A 159 -16.13 5.01 -23.28
C GLY A 159 -16.56 3.92 -24.28
N LYS A 160 -15.63 3.14 -24.85
CA LYS A 160 -15.92 2.15 -25.92
C LYS A 160 -16.92 1.07 -25.52
N LEU A 161 -16.96 0.70 -24.24
CA LEU A 161 -17.89 -0.30 -23.70
C LEU A 161 -19.17 0.32 -23.11
N GLY A 162 -19.35 1.63 -23.26
CA GLY A 162 -20.47 2.34 -22.65
C GLY A 162 -20.24 2.57 -21.14
N ALA A 163 -21.30 2.89 -20.41
CA ALA A 163 -21.23 3.18 -18.98
C ALA A 163 -20.83 1.94 -18.18
N LEU A 164 -19.90 2.08 -17.24
CA LEU A 164 -19.56 1.06 -16.25
C LEU A 164 -20.72 0.95 -15.24
N ALA A 165 -21.35 -0.20 -15.18
CA ALA A 165 -22.54 -0.44 -14.35
C ALA A 165 -22.16 -1.05 -12.98
N MET A 166 -21.22 -2.01 -12.94
CA MET A 166 -20.92 -2.78 -11.74
C MET A 166 -19.49 -3.35 -11.79
N ILE A 167 -18.90 -3.52 -10.61
CA ILE A 167 -17.62 -4.21 -10.42
C ILE A 167 -17.80 -5.36 -9.43
N SER A 168 -17.19 -6.52 -9.70
CA SER A 168 -17.06 -7.63 -8.75
C SER A 168 -15.59 -8.02 -8.63
N ASP A 169 -15.06 -7.99 -7.42
CA ASP A 169 -13.65 -8.30 -7.11
C ASP A 169 -13.58 -9.53 -6.20
N LEU A 170 -12.84 -10.54 -6.62
CA LEU A 170 -12.65 -11.79 -5.88
C LEU A 170 -11.16 -12.02 -5.63
N ARG A 171 -10.81 -12.20 -4.35
CA ARG A 171 -9.45 -12.59 -3.96
C ARG A 171 -9.49 -13.75 -2.99
N THR A 172 -8.70 -14.77 -3.30
CA THR A 172 -8.54 -15.92 -2.41
C THR A 172 -7.05 -16.24 -2.25
N ASN A 173 -6.70 -16.74 -1.08
CA ASN A 173 -5.35 -17.28 -0.81
C ASN A 173 -5.36 -18.14 0.45
N ASN A 174 -4.23 -18.78 0.74
CA ASN A 174 -4.01 -19.41 2.04
C ASN A 174 -3.46 -18.35 3.02
N TYR A 175 -4.38 -17.60 3.66
CA TYR A 175 -3.99 -16.53 4.59
C TYR A 175 -3.32 -17.08 5.85
N PHE A 176 -3.69 -18.26 6.30
CA PHE A 176 -3.20 -18.91 7.53
C PHE A 176 -2.11 -19.96 7.26
N GLN A 177 -1.38 -19.82 6.18
CA GLN A 177 -0.31 -20.74 5.80
C GLN A 177 0.77 -20.86 6.89
N PRO A 178 1.41 -22.04 7.05
CA PRO A 178 2.57 -22.17 7.92
C PRO A 178 3.68 -21.18 7.56
N GLY A 179 4.33 -20.62 8.58
CA GLY A 179 5.40 -19.61 8.39
C GLY A 179 4.94 -18.18 8.17
N ARG A 180 3.64 -17.90 8.15
CA ARG A 180 3.17 -16.51 8.20
C ARG A 180 3.65 -15.84 9.48
N PRO A 181 4.26 -14.66 9.44
CA PRO A 181 4.68 -13.92 10.63
C PRO A 181 3.51 -13.72 11.58
N ARG A 182 3.72 -14.02 12.86
CA ARG A 182 2.64 -14.07 13.88
C ARG A 182 1.86 -12.78 13.99
N TRP A 183 2.50 -11.62 13.83
CA TRP A 183 1.85 -10.32 13.93
C TRP A 183 0.66 -10.15 12.96
N PHE A 184 0.64 -10.85 11.80
CA PHE A 184 -0.51 -10.87 10.88
C PHE A 184 -1.76 -11.51 11.49
N LEU A 185 -1.59 -12.34 12.52
CA LEU A 185 -2.64 -13.09 13.19
C LEU A 185 -3.07 -12.46 14.52
N GLU A 186 -2.56 -11.27 14.83
CA GLU A 186 -2.83 -10.49 16.03
C GLU A 186 -3.49 -9.16 15.65
N LYS A 187 -4.78 -9.01 15.95
CA LYS A 187 -5.57 -7.84 15.55
C LYS A 187 -4.98 -6.51 16.05
N ALA A 188 -4.40 -6.50 17.25
CA ALA A 188 -3.76 -5.30 17.80
C ALA A 188 -2.63 -4.79 16.91
N MET A 189 -1.87 -5.69 16.25
CA MET A 189 -0.74 -5.33 15.39
C MET A 189 -1.12 -5.23 13.92
N ALA A 190 -1.99 -6.14 13.44
CA ALA A 190 -2.40 -6.18 12.04
C ALA A 190 -3.60 -5.27 11.71
N GLY A 191 -4.42 -4.93 12.71
CA GLY A 191 -5.68 -4.20 12.54
C GLY A 191 -6.88 -5.10 12.20
N GLY A 192 -6.62 -6.29 11.69
CA GLY A 192 -7.58 -7.31 11.24
C GLY A 192 -6.87 -8.35 10.41
N GLY A 193 -7.63 -9.22 9.77
CA GLY A 193 -7.10 -10.31 8.94
C GLY A 193 -7.07 -9.97 7.45
N ILE A 194 -7.69 -10.88 6.67
CA ILE A 194 -7.73 -10.70 5.21
C ILE A 194 -8.48 -9.45 4.80
N SER A 195 -9.49 -9.02 5.57
CA SER A 195 -10.29 -7.84 5.27
C SER A 195 -9.44 -6.56 5.22
N ILE A 196 -8.57 -6.32 6.19
CA ILE A 196 -7.73 -5.11 6.18
C ILE A 196 -6.54 -5.27 5.23
N ASN A 197 -5.95 -6.46 5.16
CA ASN A 197 -4.73 -6.68 4.38
C ASN A 197 -5.00 -6.72 2.86
N TYR A 198 -6.08 -7.40 2.42
CA TYR A 198 -6.39 -7.58 1.00
C TYR A 198 -7.44 -6.61 0.49
N ALA A 199 -8.45 -6.22 1.31
CA ALA A 199 -9.41 -5.22 0.86
C ALA A 199 -8.78 -3.85 0.59
N ALA A 200 -7.66 -3.49 1.25
CA ALA A 200 -6.91 -2.29 0.92
C ALA A 200 -6.55 -2.22 -0.58
N HIS A 201 -6.13 -3.35 -1.17
CA HIS A 201 -5.85 -3.44 -2.60
C HIS A 201 -7.12 -3.35 -3.46
N SER A 202 -8.19 -4.04 -3.06
CA SER A 202 -9.46 -4.08 -3.80
C SER A 202 -10.15 -2.72 -3.79
N LEU A 203 -10.23 -2.07 -2.62
CA LEU A 203 -10.80 -0.74 -2.46
C LEU A 203 -10.05 0.31 -3.29
N ASP A 204 -8.71 0.32 -3.19
CA ASP A 204 -7.89 1.23 -3.97
C ASP A 204 -8.03 0.98 -5.48
N LYS A 205 -8.06 -0.29 -5.92
CA LYS A 205 -8.28 -0.67 -7.31
C LYS A 205 -9.64 -0.17 -7.82
N ILE A 206 -10.72 -0.33 -7.05
CA ILE A 206 -12.05 0.18 -7.40
C ILE A 206 -12.03 1.70 -7.51
N CYS A 207 -11.48 2.42 -6.53
CA CYS A 207 -11.34 3.87 -6.60
C CYS A 207 -10.49 4.33 -7.80
N TYR A 208 -9.41 3.62 -8.09
CA TYR A 208 -8.54 3.90 -9.23
C TYR A 208 -9.27 3.72 -10.58
N LEU A 209 -9.99 2.61 -10.75
CA LEU A 209 -10.72 2.29 -11.99
C LEU A 209 -11.89 3.24 -12.21
N THR A 210 -12.63 3.58 -11.15
CA THR A 210 -13.82 4.43 -11.24
C THR A 210 -13.52 5.93 -11.13
N GLN A 211 -12.31 6.32 -10.74
CA GLN A 211 -11.93 7.71 -10.40
C GLN A 211 -12.89 8.34 -9.38
N SER A 212 -13.39 7.53 -8.46
CA SER A 212 -14.44 7.93 -7.52
C SER A 212 -14.14 7.35 -6.14
N ASP A 213 -14.43 8.11 -5.11
CA ASP A 213 -14.32 7.67 -3.73
C ASP A 213 -15.46 6.69 -3.39
N ILE A 214 -15.29 5.87 -2.34
CA ILE A 214 -16.36 5.04 -1.79
C ILE A 214 -17.26 5.92 -0.92
N ALA A 215 -18.53 6.02 -1.28
CA ALA A 215 -19.54 6.79 -0.55
C ALA A 215 -20.27 5.99 0.52
N TRP A 216 -20.39 4.68 0.31
CA TRP A 216 -21.09 3.78 1.21
C TRP A 216 -20.51 2.38 1.13
N ALA A 217 -20.47 1.69 2.29
CA ALA A 217 -20.02 0.31 2.39
C ALA A 217 -20.79 -0.43 3.48
N THR A 218 -21.03 -1.74 3.26
CA THR A 218 -21.48 -2.70 4.26
C THR A 218 -20.81 -4.04 4.00
N GLY A 219 -20.78 -4.90 5.01
CA GLY A 219 -20.17 -6.21 4.84
C GLY A 219 -20.19 -7.06 6.10
N SER A 220 -19.68 -8.29 5.96
CA SER A 220 -19.52 -9.25 7.04
C SER A 220 -18.17 -9.96 6.92
N CYS A 221 -17.64 -10.41 8.07
CA CYS A 221 -16.42 -11.19 8.17
C CYS A 221 -16.68 -12.51 8.90
N THR A 222 -15.83 -13.52 8.65
CA THR A 222 -15.83 -14.78 9.40
C THR A 222 -14.51 -15.01 10.11
N TYR A 223 -14.55 -15.68 11.25
CA TYR A 223 -13.44 -15.93 12.16
C TYR A 223 -13.35 -17.42 12.47
N LEU A 224 -12.95 -18.23 11.47
CA LEU A 224 -12.95 -19.70 11.58
C LEU A 224 -11.59 -20.27 12.01
N GLN A 225 -10.52 -19.47 12.00
CA GLN A 225 -9.18 -19.94 12.34
C GLN A 225 -8.99 -19.94 13.87
N PRO A 226 -8.79 -21.10 14.52
CA PRO A 226 -8.51 -21.15 15.96
C PRO A 226 -7.20 -20.45 16.33
N GLY A 227 -7.14 -19.90 17.54
CA GLY A 227 -5.92 -19.29 18.11
C GLY A 227 -5.52 -17.95 17.50
N THR A 228 -6.45 -17.27 16.82
CA THR A 228 -6.25 -15.90 16.27
C THR A 228 -7.53 -15.08 16.47
N ASP A 229 -7.39 -13.77 16.52
CA ASP A 229 -8.48 -12.80 16.66
C ASP A 229 -8.73 -11.98 15.36
N VAL A 230 -8.17 -12.45 14.24
CA VAL A 230 -8.32 -11.81 12.94
C VAL A 230 -9.30 -12.58 12.04
N ASP A 231 -9.94 -11.87 11.13
CA ASP A 231 -10.87 -12.43 10.15
C ASP A 231 -10.15 -13.20 9.04
N GLY A 232 -10.78 -14.29 8.59
CA GLY A 232 -10.25 -15.13 7.50
C GLY A 232 -11.06 -15.03 6.21
N SER A 233 -12.25 -14.43 6.21
CA SER A 233 -12.98 -14.07 5.00
C SER A 233 -13.80 -12.81 5.20
N ALA A 234 -14.13 -12.14 4.09
CA ALA A 234 -14.99 -10.97 4.09
C ALA A 234 -15.84 -10.91 2.81
N GLN A 235 -17.07 -10.44 2.96
CA GLN A 235 -17.98 -10.07 1.89
C GLN A 235 -18.34 -8.60 2.08
N MET A 236 -18.17 -7.78 1.04
CA MET A 236 -18.44 -6.34 1.10
C MET A 236 -19.28 -5.92 -0.09
N LEU A 237 -20.26 -5.04 0.14
CA LEU A 237 -20.97 -4.29 -0.87
C LEU A 237 -20.63 -2.82 -0.73
N LEU A 238 -20.38 -2.18 -1.84
CA LEU A 238 -19.89 -0.82 -1.92
C LEU A 238 -20.71 -0.01 -2.93
N ARG A 239 -20.77 1.30 -2.71
CA ARG A 239 -21.21 2.26 -3.74
C ARG A 239 -20.21 3.41 -3.80
N THR A 240 -19.76 3.74 -4.99
CA THR A 240 -18.90 4.90 -5.22
C THR A 240 -19.72 6.20 -5.21
N SER A 241 -19.06 7.34 -5.04
CA SER A 241 -19.68 8.66 -5.13
C SER A 241 -20.24 8.97 -6.53
N SER A 242 -19.72 8.29 -7.58
CA SER A 242 -20.27 8.35 -8.94
C SER A 242 -21.46 7.40 -9.17
N GLY A 243 -21.88 6.62 -8.14
CA GLY A 243 -23.06 5.75 -8.18
C GLY A 243 -22.78 4.32 -8.64
N ILE A 244 -21.54 3.95 -8.96
CA ILE A 244 -21.17 2.58 -9.37
C ILE A 244 -21.24 1.65 -8.18
N SER A 245 -21.95 0.52 -8.32
CA SER A 245 -22.00 -0.53 -7.31
C SER A 245 -20.79 -1.47 -7.47
N ALA A 246 -20.22 -1.91 -6.35
CA ALA A 246 -19.15 -2.88 -6.35
C ALA A 246 -19.31 -3.91 -5.24
N SER A 247 -18.81 -5.13 -5.47
CA SER A 247 -18.67 -6.17 -4.46
C SER A 247 -17.22 -6.60 -4.33
N ILE A 248 -16.83 -6.93 -3.09
CA ILE A 248 -15.52 -7.52 -2.80
C ILE A 248 -15.76 -8.81 -2.03
N SER A 249 -15.19 -9.91 -2.51
CA SER A 249 -15.21 -11.22 -1.86
C SER A 249 -13.78 -11.65 -1.54
N LEU A 250 -13.48 -11.87 -0.26
CA LEU A 250 -12.17 -12.27 0.21
C LEU A 250 -12.27 -13.61 0.94
N CYS A 251 -11.41 -14.58 0.62
CA CYS A 251 -11.33 -15.84 1.33
C CYS A 251 -9.87 -16.24 1.58
N GLY A 252 -9.48 -16.26 2.85
CA GLY A 252 -8.15 -16.64 3.33
C GLY A 252 -8.01 -18.12 3.68
N TYR A 253 -9.07 -18.92 3.50
CA TYR A 253 -9.08 -20.36 3.76
C TYR A 253 -8.83 -21.20 2.50
N SER A 254 -8.63 -20.56 1.36
CA SER A 254 -8.42 -21.25 0.08
C SER A 254 -6.94 -21.56 -0.14
N VAL A 255 -6.65 -22.76 -0.64
CA VAL A 255 -5.30 -23.13 -1.09
C VAL A 255 -5.01 -22.66 -2.51
N VAL A 256 -6.05 -22.28 -3.27
CA VAL A 256 -5.90 -21.80 -4.65
C VAL A 256 -5.95 -20.26 -4.63
N PRO A 257 -4.86 -19.57 -5.00
CA PRO A 257 -4.87 -18.12 -5.09
C PRO A 257 -5.71 -17.67 -6.30
N ILE A 258 -6.59 -16.70 -6.06
CA ILE A 258 -7.34 -15.99 -7.11
C ILE A 258 -7.17 -14.49 -6.87
N ASP A 259 -6.95 -13.74 -7.93
CA ASP A 259 -7.05 -12.28 -7.96
C ASP A 259 -7.75 -11.90 -9.25
N GLU A 260 -9.06 -11.77 -9.18
CA GLU A 260 -9.93 -11.56 -10.34
C GLU A 260 -10.86 -10.39 -10.12
N THR A 261 -11.01 -9.56 -11.15
CA THR A 261 -11.97 -8.47 -11.15
C THR A 261 -12.80 -8.52 -12.43
N MET A 262 -14.13 -8.56 -12.26
CA MET A 262 -15.09 -8.42 -13.36
C MET A 262 -15.63 -6.99 -13.38
N LEU A 263 -15.60 -6.36 -14.57
CA LEU A 263 -16.23 -5.07 -14.81
C LEU A 263 -17.36 -5.28 -15.83
N PHE A 264 -18.56 -4.82 -15.51
CA PHE A 264 -19.74 -4.95 -16.35
C PHE A 264 -20.14 -3.58 -16.87
N PHE A 265 -20.22 -3.47 -18.18
CA PHE A 265 -20.57 -2.23 -18.89
C PHE A 265 -21.91 -2.38 -19.60
N ALA A 266 -22.47 -1.28 -20.08
CA ALA A 266 -23.69 -1.30 -20.86
C ALA A 266 -23.56 -2.14 -22.14
N ASN A 267 -22.38 -2.20 -22.75
CA ASN A 267 -22.15 -2.85 -24.06
C ASN A 267 -21.09 -3.98 -23.97
N GLY A 268 -20.83 -4.54 -22.80
CA GLY A 268 -19.89 -5.65 -22.65
C GLY A 268 -19.37 -5.84 -21.25
N SER A 269 -18.37 -6.71 -21.12
CA SER A 269 -17.69 -6.95 -19.85
C SER A 269 -16.18 -7.10 -20.03
N LEU A 270 -15.43 -6.86 -18.95
CA LEU A 270 -13.99 -7.04 -18.93
C LEU A 270 -13.63 -7.86 -17.70
N ARG A 271 -12.83 -8.90 -17.88
CA ARG A 271 -12.28 -9.74 -16.82
C ARG A 271 -10.79 -9.48 -16.69
N LEU A 272 -10.37 -9.14 -15.47
CA LEU A 272 -8.98 -8.92 -15.13
C LEU A 272 -8.49 -10.04 -14.24
N HIS A 273 -7.35 -10.65 -14.60
CA HIS A 273 -6.56 -11.50 -13.76
C HIS A 273 -5.28 -10.76 -13.39
N THR A 274 -5.07 -10.47 -12.11
CA THR A 274 -3.91 -9.73 -11.61
C THR A 274 -3.05 -10.54 -10.64
N GLY A 275 -3.44 -11.78 -10.35
CA GLY A 275 -2.62 -12.77 -9.65
C GLY A 275 -1.72 -13.53 -10.63
N SER A 276 -0.45 -13.70 -10.27
CA SER A 276 0.50 -14.59 -10.96
C SER A 276 0.29 -16.01 -10.54
#